data_b73f2ff6a55b582428b189099c1124b6
#
_entry.id   b73f2ff6a55b582428b189099c1124b6
#
_cell.length_a   1.000
_cell.length_b   1.000
_cell.length_c   1.000
_cell.angle_alpha   90.00
_cell.angle_beta   90.00
_cell.angle_gamma   90.00
#
_symmetry.space_group_name_H-M   'P 1'
#
loop_
_entity.id
_entity.type
_entity.pdbx_description
1 polymer ?
#
loop_
_entity_poly.entity_id
_entity_poly.type
_entity_poly.pdbx_seq_one_letter_code
_entity_poly.pdbx_strand_id
1 'polypeptide(L)'
;MPGCSIIITATLCYNEAQNMLLDATITEKSFGDKQLMRSVSVSVDKGEKVAIVGRNGAGKSTLFAVLSGQDDDFTGDITMRRGLQLVATAQEHHGLQDALVIPYILAGVPEYTVLKQAIDELPLRMGDNLRLIDEYTQALERFSAKGFYDIEAQVEVSLRQFGLLSGEQQASELRLGELSGGQKRLVEVIKVIHADADLALLDEPTNHMDMEAKNRFLSWMKQSREAMLIVTHDRDVLHQVGRIIELRDNGTTVSYTGNYEQYLRQNMHTTNADMNDFEHKQRRIKTLKQKVLDYQRLKEKSRNPGTIQNFKRLELTARAELAELEELQKPSFWIDRDSVDQLDTERAQRYDRYKARNIRLATHTVEGSRRQLLTLDNVVLGRPAASGEVDPLFFPVSAELHEGQCLQLRGRNGAGKSTLLTKVFSLDGAADIELLEGSITLRPEVRVGVYYQEIQEQYLRQPLAQAIERLYIDRGLPISETKVRSLLHDYLFTQADRDQLLAQLSGGQKARFQLIAMLAGDQQLLVLDEPTNHLDLPSIEELELALARFTGAILFVSHDAYFAKYLQPQTVDIEPFA
;
A
#
# COMPACT_ATOMS: atom_id res chain seq x y z
N MET A 1 -23.16 -9.52 -21.24
CA MET A 1 -22.05 -8.57 -21.50
C MET A 1 -20.81 -9.16 -20.89
N PRO A 2 -19.66 -9.24 -21.57
CA PRO A 2 -18.67 -10.27 -21.34
C PRO A 2 -17.82 -10.02 -20.09
N GLY A 3 -17.66 -11.08 -19.31
CA GLY A 3 -16.59 -11.16 -18.33
C GLY A 3 -15.25 -11.06 -19.06
N CYS A 4 -14.42 -10.12 -18.67
CA CYS A 4 -13.07 -9.92 -19.21
C CYS A 4 -12.19 -11.12 -18.90
N SER A 5 -12.24 -12.16 -19.72
CA SER A 5 -11.08 -13.01 -19.93
C SER A 5 -10.13 -12.19 -20.77
N ILE A 6 -9.12 -11.59 -20.15
CA ILE A 6 -8.11 -10.79 -20.85
C ILE A 6 -7.31 -11.76 -21.72
N ILE A 7 -7.61 -11.80 -23.01
CA ILE A 7 -6.75 -12.39 -24.02
C ILE A 7 -5.69 -11.32 -24.31
N ILE A 8 -4.52 -11.50 -23.71
CA ILE A 8 -3.37 -10.63 -23.94
C ILE A 8 -2.88 -10.88 -25.37
N THR A 9 -3.09 -9.93 -26.25
CA THR A 9 -2.48 -9.85 -27.60
C THR A 9 -1.28 -8.89 -27.59
N ALA A 10 -0.37 -9.07 -26.64
CA ALA A 10 0.99 -8.56 -26.78
C ALA A 10 1.85 -9.62 -27.46
N THR A 11 2.93 -9.24 -28.14
CA THR A 11 3.87 -10.17 -28.77
C THR A 11 4.58 -10.96 -27.67
N LEU A 12 3.90 -12.01 -27.19
CA LEU A 12 4.39 -12.88 -26.13
C LEU A 12 5.37 -13.88 -26.75
N CYS A 13 6.65 -13.75 -26.43
CA CYS A 13 7.62 -14.80 -26.65
C CYS A 13 7.41 -15.88 -25.59
N TYR A 14 7.19 -17.13 -26.01
CA TYR A 14 7.01 -18.25 -25.09
C TYR A 14 8.36 -18.93 -24.84
N ASN A 15 8.72 -19.13 -23.57
CA ASN A 15 9.94 -19.82 -23.16
C ASN A 15 9.61 -21.20 -22.58
N GLU A 16 10.41 -22.21 -22.93
CA GLU A 16 10.26 -23.61 -22.49
C GLU A 16 11.04 -23.93 -21.19
N ALA A 17 11.52 -22.93 -20.44
CA ALA A 17 12.15 -23.19 -19.15
C ALA A 17 11.10 -23.77 -18.17
N GLN A 18 11.32 -25.00 -17.73
CA GLN A 18 10.31 -25.84 -17.04
C GLN A 18 9.73 -25.24 -15.75
N ASN A 19 10.34 -24.22 -15.14
CA ASN A 19 9.90 -23.64 -13.87
C ASN A 19 9.43 -22.19 -13.95
N MET A 20 9.83 -21.41 -14.94
CA MET A 20 9.52 -19.99 -15.05
C MET A 20 8.08 -19.77 -15.54
N LEU A 21 7.31 -19.01 -14.78
CA LEU A 21 5.93 -18.63 -15.12
C LEU A 21 5.85 -17.27 -15.81
N LEU A 22 6.60 -16.31 -15.31
CA LEU A 22 6.63 -14.92 -15.77
C LEU A 22 8.07 -14.42 -15.78
N ASP A 23 8.47 -13.77 -16.86
CA ASP A 23 9.69 -12.96 -16.95
C ASP A 23 9.37 -11.66 -17.69
N ALA A 24 9.58 -10.54 -17.03
CA ALA A 24 9.28 -9.23 -17.56
C ALA A 24 10.50 -8.32 -17.43
N THR A 25 10.88 -7.71 -18.54
CA THR A 25 11.91 -6.67 -18.60
C THR A 25 11.31 -5.41 -19.22
N ILE A 26 11.09 -4.38 -18.41
CA ILE A 26 10.54 -3.09 -18.84
C ILE A 26 11.68 -2.08 -18.88
N THR A 27 12.02 -1.59 -20.08
CA THR A 27 13.10 -0.63 -20.30
C THR A 27 12.62 0.81 -20.16
N GLU A 28 11.35 1.08 -20.46
CA GLU A 28 10.76 2.40 -20.30
C GLU A 28 9.25 2.34 -20.05
N LYS A 29 8.80 3.09 -19.05
CA LYS A 29 7.39 3.43 -18.82
C LYS A 29 7.30 4.82 -18.24
N SER A 30 6.46 5.66 -18.84
CA SER A 30 6.21 7.03 -18.40
C SER A 30 4.72 7.22 -18.06
N PHE A 31 4.44 8.12 -17.15
CA PHE A 31 3.09 8.58 -16.83
C PHE A 31 3.06 10.11 -16.89
N GLY A 32 2.43 10.66 -17.92
CA GLY A 32 2.59 12.07 -18.26
C GLY A 32 4.06 12.40 -18.53
N ASP A 33 4.57 13.47 -17.92
CA ASP A 33 5.98 13.89 -18.07
C ASP A 33 6.94 13.13 -17.14
N LYS A 34 6.43 12.24 -16.26
CA LYS A 34 7.26 11.51 -15.30
C LYS A 34 7.61 10.13 -15.81
N GLN A 35 8.89 9.85 -16.00
CA GLN A 35 9.39 8.51 -16.24
C GLN A 35 9.36 7.70 -14.95
N LEU A 36 8.54 6.64 -14.91
CA LEU A 36 8.35 5.78 -13.74
C LEU A 36 9.31 4.59 -13.74
N MET A 37 9.56 3.99 -14.91
CA MET A 37 10.43 2.82 -15.05
C MET A 37 11.49 3.06 -16.11
N ARG A 38 12.73 2.62 -15.83
CA ARG A 38 13.89 2.73 -16.74
C ARG A 38 14.56 1.39 -17.00
N SER A 39 14.57 0.51 -16.03
CA SER A 39 15.13 -0.82 -16.13
C SER A 39 14.53 -1.66 -14.99
N VAL A 40 13.34 -2.15 -15.23
CA VAL A 40 12.60 -3.00 -14.31
C VAL A 40 12.67 -4.43 -14.79
N SER A 41 13.15 -5.34 -13.94
CA SER A 41 13.16 -6.77 -14.21
C SER A 41 12.42 -7.51 -13.11
N VAL A 42 11.43 -8.31 -13.50
CA VAL A 42 10.61 -9.12 -12.59
C VAL A 42 10.45 -10.50 -13.18
N SER A 43 10.86 -11.52 -12.45
CA SER A 43 10.62 -12.91 -12.83
C SER A 43 9.91 -13.64 -11.71
N VAL A 44 9.11 -14.67 -12.02
CA VAL A 44 8.41 -15.48 -11.03
C VAL A 44 8.44 -16.94 -11.46
N ASP A 45 8.93 -17.80 -10.58
CA ASP A 45 8.97 -19.25 -10.77
C ASP A 45 7.75 -19.94 -10.15
N LYS A 46 7.50 -21.16 -10.59
CA LYS A 46 6.38 -21.97 -10.12
C LYS A 46 6.42 -22.15 -8.60
N GLY A 47 5.31 -21.81 -7.93
CA GLY A 47 5.16 -21.92 -6.48
C GLY A 47 5.95 -20.89 -5.67
N GLU A 48 6.67 -19.96 -6.34
CA GLU A 48 7.43 -18.92 -5.68
C GLU A 48 6.51 -17.84 -5.12
N LYS A 49 6.83 -17.31 -3.93
CA LYS A 49 6.17 -16.16 -3.33
C LYS A 49 7.15 -14.99 -3.38
N VAL A 50 6.83 -13.99 -4.20
CA VAL A 50 7.65 -12.81 -4.44
C VAL A 50 6.90 -11.58 -3.97
N ALA A 51 7.53 -10.76 -3.13
CA ALA A 51 6.97 -9.46 -2.77
C ALA A 51 7.62 -8.34 -3.58
N ILE A 52 6.84 -7.32 -3.94
CA ILE A 52 7.33 -6.05 -4.47
C ILE A 52 7.17 -4.98 -3.40
N VAL A 53 8.28 -4.37 -3.02
CA VAL A 53 8.33 -3.23 -2.12
C VAL A 53 8.83 -1.99 -2.87
N GLY A 54 8.60 -0.81 -2.33
CA GLY A 54 9.06 0.45 -2.91
C GLY A 54 8.24 1.61 -2.40
N ARG A 55 8.75 2.81 -2.54
CA ARG A 55 8.08 4.02 -2.04
C ARG A 55 6.74 4.27 -2.73
N ASN A 56 5.89 5.02 -2.07
CA ASN A 56 4.65 5.49 -2.68
C ASN A 56 4.96 6.39 -3.88
N GLY A 57 4.30 6.08 -5.01
CA GLY A 57 4.55 6.77 -6.28
C GLY A 57 5.77 6.27 -7.08
N ALA A 58 6.44 5.18 -6.66
CA ALA A 58 7.50 4.53 -7.43
C ALA A 58 6.98 3.76 -8.67
N GLY A 59 5.66 3.54 -8.79
CA GLY A 59 5.07 2.88 -9.95
C GLY A 59 4.67 1.41 -9.70
N LYS A 60 4.52 0.97 -8.44
CA LYS A 60 4.14 -0.43 -8.11
C LYS A 60 2.82 -0.85 -8.77
N SER A 61 1.76 -0.07 -8.62
CA SER A 61 0.45 -0.39 -9.24
C SER A 61 0.49 -0.27 -10.77
N THR A 62 1.30 0.64 -11.31
CA THR A 62 1.54 0.71 -12.77
C THR A 62 2.25 -0.55 -13.28
N LEU A 63 3.24 -1.05 -12.53
CA LEU A 63 3.90 -2.32 -12.85
C LEU A 63 2.89 -3.47 -12.86
N PHE A 64 1.98 -3.52 -11.88
CA PHE A 64 0.91 -4.53 -11.84
C PHE A 64 -0.05 -4.40 -13.02
N ALA A 65 -0.43 -3.18 -13.41
CA ALA A 65 -1.27 -2.95 -14.57
C ALA A 65 -0.60 -3.46 -15.87
N VAL A 66 0.71 -3.23 -16.02
CA VAL A 66 1.50 -3.76 -17.15
C VAL A 66 1.57 -5.30 -17.10
N LEU A 67 1.90 -5.89 -15.95
CA LEU A 67 2.02 -7.34 -15.81
C LEU A 67 0.68 -8.07 -15.94
N SER A 68 -0.44 -7.43 -15.59
CA SER A 68 -1.78 -7.98 -15.78
C SER A 68 -2.36 -7.73 -17.18
N GLY A 69 -1.63 -7.01 -18.05
CA GLY A 69 -2.08 -6.66 -19.40
C GLY A 69 -3.18 -5.61 -19.45
N GLN A 70 -3.36 -4.82 -18.39
CA GLN A 70 -4.29 -3.69 -18.35
C GLN A 70 -3.68 -2.42 -18.97
N ASP A 71 -2.35 -2.35 -19.07
CA ASP A 71 -1.59 -1.23 -19.61
C ASP A 71 -0.55 -1.75 -20.61
N ASP A 72 -0.73 -1.42 -21.87
CA ASP A 72 0.13 -1.85 -23.00
C ASP A 72 1.14 -0.76 -23.40
N ASP A 73 1.07 0.43 -22.79
CA ASP A 73 1.92 1.57 -23.13
C ASP A 73 3.26 1.49 -22.36
N PHE A 74 4.15 0.61 -22.79
CA PHE A 74 5.51 0.47 -22.25
C PHE A 74 6.48 -0.02 -23.31
N THR A 75 7.78 0.13 -23.05
CA THR A 75 8.85 -0.45 -23.87
C THR A 75 9.52 -1.58 -23.09
N GLY A 76 9.64 -2.76 -23.69
CA GLY A 76 10.24 -3.93 -23.06
C GLY A 76 9.59 -5.23 -23.52
N ASP A 77 9.95 -6.32 -22.86
CA ASP A 77 9.48 -7.65 -23.19
C ASP A 77 8.85 -8.31 -21.96
N ILE A 78 7.71 -8.96 -22.15
CA ILE A 78 7.05 -9.79 -21.14
C ILE A 78 6.88 -11.20 -21.73
N THR A 79 7.49 -12.16 -21.07
CA THR A 79 7.40 -13.57 -21.43
C THR A 79 6.60 -14.32 -20.38
N MET A 80 5.55 -15.02 -20.78
CA MET A 80 4.73 -15.85 -19.91
C MET A 80 4.72 -17.30 -20.39
N ARG A 81 4.61 -18.25 -19.46
CA ARG A 81 4.44 -19.65 -19.80
C ARG A 81 3.17 -19.86 -20.64
N ARG A 82 3.26 -20.66 -21.69
CA ARG A 82 2.10 -20.99 -22.53
C ARG A 82 0.98 -21.64 -21.71
N GLY A 83 -0.24 -21.09 -21.81
CA GLY A 83 -1.40 -21.56 -21.07
C GLY A 83 -1.39 -21.21 -19.58
N LEU A 84 -0.57 -20.25 -19.16
CA LEU A 84 -0.54 -19.75 -17.79
C LEU A 84 -1.94 -19.22 -17.39
N GLN A 85 -2.44 -19.73 -16.28
CA GLN A 85 -3.64 -19.18 -15.64
C GLN A 85 -3.20 -18.13 -14.63
N LEU A 86 -3.43 -16.86 -15.01
CA LEU A 86 -3.10 -15.69 -14.20
C LEU A 86 -4.38 -15.09 -13.65
N VAL A 87 -4.39 -14.80 -12.35
CA VAL A 87 -5.45 -14.04 -11.68
C VAL A 87 -4.86 -12.81 -11.02
N ALA A 88 -5.54 -11.67 -11.12
CA ALA A 88 -5.13 -10.42 -10.49
C ALA A 88 -6.26 -9.85 -9.64
N THR A 89 -5.90 -9.24 -8.50
CA THR A 89 -6.86 -8.44 -7.73
C THR A 89 -7.18 -7.15 -8.48
N ALA A 90 -8.47 -6.79 -8.57
CA ALA A 90 -8.90 -5.53 -9.13
C ALA A 90 -8.72 -4.39 -8.09
N GLN A 91 -8.27 -3.23 -8.54
CA GLN A 91 -8.15 -2.05 -7.69
C GLN A 91 -9.48 -1.32 -7.51
N GLU A 92 -10.31 -1.30 -8.54
CA GLU A 92 -11.58 -0.60 -8.58
C GLU A 92 -12.68 -1.45 -9.26
N HIS A 93 -13.92 -1.29 -8.79
CA HIS A 93 -15.08 -2.05 -9.28
C HIS A 93 -16.06 -1.13 -10.03
N HIS A 94 -15.55 -0.33 -10.97
CA HIS A 94 -16.39 0.59 -11.74
C HIS A 94 -17.48 -0.16 -12.52
N GLY A 95 -18.73 0.29 -12.37
CA GLY A 95 -19.87 -0.26 -13.08
C GLY A 95 -20.38 -1.62 -12.58
N LEU A 96 -19.84 -2.17 -11.49
CA LEU A 96 -20.20 -3.46 -10.92
C LEU A 96 -21.02 -3.36 -9.62
N GLN A 97 -21.63 -2.22 -9.36
CA GLN A 97 -22.35 -1.97 -8.10
C GLN A 97 -23.50 -2.96 -7.85
N ASP A 98 -24.22 -3.33 -8.90
CA ASP A 98 -25.35 -4.27 -8.81
C ASP A 98 -24.94 -5.75 -8.92
N ALA A 99 -23.65 -6.04 -9.13
CA ALA A 99 -23.17 -7.41 -9.27
C ALA A 99 -23.26 -8.16 -7.94
N LEU A 100 -23.77 -9.39 -8.00
CA LEU A 100 -23.76 -10.30 -6.84
C LEU A 100 -22.36 -10.81 -6.57
N VAL A 101 -21.99 -10.91 -5.30
CA VAL A 101 -20.63 -11.23 -4.86
C VAL A 101 -20.22 -12.65 -5.26
N ILE A 102 -21.07 -13.67 -5.07
CA ILE A 102 -20.73 -15.05 -5.44
C ILE A 102 -20.50 -15.19 -6.94
N PRO A 103 -21.42 -14.78 -7.83
CA PRO A 103 -21.18 -14.83 -9.27
C PRO A 103 -19.93 -14.05 -9.71
N TYR A 104 -19.63 -12.93 -9.05
CA TYR A 104 -18.43 -12.15 -9.33
C TYR A 104 -17.15 -12.94 -8.99
N ILE A 105 -17.10 -13.58 -7.82
CA ILE A 105 -15.97 -14.42 -7.42
C ILE A 105 -15.80 -15.59 -8.41
N LEU A 106 -16.90 -16.29 -8.73
CA LEU A 106 -16.88 -17.45 -9.62
C LEU A 106 -16.51 -17.11 -11.05
N ALA A 107 -16.84 -15.89 -11.52
CA ALA A 107 -16.39 -15.41 -12.83
C ALA A 107 -14.85 -15.27 -12.91
N GLY A 108 -14.17 -15.12 -11.78
CA GLY A 108 -12.70 -15.13 -11.68
C GLY A 108 -12.09 -16.53 -11.63
N VAL A 109 -12.91 -17.59 -11.46
CA VAL A 109 -12.41 -18.98 -11.41
C VAL A 109 -12.20 -19.49 -12.85
N PRO A 110 -10.99 -19.90 -13.21
CA PRO A 110 -10.71 -20.39 -14.56
C PRO A 110 -11.60 -21.56 -14.97
N GLU A 111 -12.08 -21.51 -16.20
CA GLU A 111 -12.97 -22.50 -16.83
C GLU A 111 -14.38 -22.63 -16.21
N TYR A 112 -14.64 -22.11 -14.97
CA TYR A 112 -15.94 -22.27 -14.32
C TYR A 112 -17.10 -21.74 -15.20
N THR A 113 -17.00 -20.49 -15.61
CA THR A 113 -18.06 -19.84 -16.41
C THR A 113 -18.30 -20.56 -17.72
N VAL A 114 -17.22 -20.98 -18.42
CA VAL A 114 -17.31 -21.68 -19.71
C VAL A 114 -17.95 -23.05 -19.55
N LEU A 115 -17.51 -23.83 -18.55
CA LEU A 115 -18.07 -25.15 -18.29
C LEU A 115 -19.51 -25.07 -17.79
N LYS A 116 -19.82 -24.12 -16.91
CA LYS A 116 -21.17 -23.87 -16.40
C LYS A 116 -22.13 -23.51 -17.55
N GLN A 117 -21.72 -22.60 -18.41
CA GLN A 117 -22.50 -22.21 -19.59
C GLN A 117 -22.71 -23.41 -20.54
N ALA A 118 -21.68 -24.21 -20.77
CA ALA A 118 -21.82 -25.41 -21.61
C ALA A 118 -22.82 -26.41 -20.98
N ILE A 119 -22.77 -26.63 -19.66
CA ILE A 119 -23.70 -27.51 -18.96
C ILE A 119 -25.13 -27.01 -19.01
N ASP A 120 -25.35 -25.70 -18.91
CA ASP A 120 -26.69 -25.10 -18.89
C ASP A 120 -27.30 -24.97 -20.30
N GLU A 121 -26.50 -24.68 -21.35
CA GLU A 121 -26.99 -24.41 -22.70
C GLU A 121 -27.00 -25.64 -23.63
N LEU A 122 -26.01 -26.54 -23.56
CA LEU A 122 -25.93 -27.67 -24.48
C LEU A 122 -27.14 -28.60 -24.40
N PRO A 123 -27.73 -28.93 -23.23
CA PRO A 123 -28.93 -29.75 -23.14
C PRO A 123 -30.12 -29.18 -23.93
N LEU A 124 -30.22 -27.87 -24.04
CA LEU A 124 -31.31 -27.19 -24.77
C LEU A 124 -31.18 -27.28 -26.31
N ARG A 125 -29.97 -27.57 -26.81
CA ARG A 125 -29.62 -27.53 -28.23
C ARG A 125 -29.14 -28.86 -28.81
N MET A 126 -28.75 -29.83 -27.95
CA MET A 126 -28.05 -31.03 -28.40
C MET A 126 -28.96 -32.02 -29.15
N GLY A 127 -30.24 -32.20 -28.74
CA GLY A 127 -31.13 -33.19 -29.34
C GLY A 127 -30.41 -34.56 -29.49
N ASP A 128 -30.45 -35.15 -30.71
CA ASP A 128 -29.77 -36.39 -31.07
C ASP A 128 -28.36 -36.16 -31.67
N ASN A 129 -27.80 -34.95 -31.57
CA ASN A 129 -26.50 -34.62 -32.11
C ASN A 129 -25.36 -35.21 -31.25
N LEU A 130 -24.79 -36.33 -31.69
CA LEU A 130 -23.73 -37.04 -30.97
C LEU A 130 -22.54 -36.16 -30.59
N ARG A 131 -22.17 -35.18 -31.40
CA ARG A 131 -21.04 -34.30 -31.12
C ARG A 131 -21.34 -33.37 -29.94
N LEU A 132 -22.54 -32.79 -29.89
CA LEU A 132 -22.95 -31.93 -28.79
C LEU A 132 -23.15 -32.72 -27.48
N ILE A 133 -23.59 -34.00 -27.60
CA ILE A 133 -23.68 -34.91 -26.46
C ILE A 133 -22.28 -35.20 -25.89
N ASP A 134 -21.29 -35.42 -26.76
CA ASP A 134 -19.90 -35.64 -26.32
C ASP A 134 -19.32 -34.38 -25.66
N GLU A 135 -19.51 -33.20 -26.24
CA GLU A 135 -19.10 -31.92 -25.68
C GLU A 135 -19.74 -31.68 -24.29
N TYR A 136 -21.01 -31.98 -24.11
CA TYR A 136 -21.72 -31.89 -22.83
C TYR A 136 -21.14 -32.86 -21.80
N THR A 137 -20.89 -34.10 -22.19
CA THR A 137 -20.32 -35.13 -21.31
C THR A 137 -18.93 -34.72 -20.84
N GLN A 138 -18.09 -34.22 -21.75
CA GLN A 138 -16.76 -33.73 -21.42
C GLN A 138 -16.83 -32.50 -20.46
N ALA A 139 -17.79 -31.61 -20.69
CA ALA A 139 -18.00 -30.47 -19.80
C ALA A 139 -18.41 -30.91 -18.38
N LEU A 140 -19.31 -31.89 -18.25
CA LEU A 140 -19.71 -32.47 -16.97
C LEU A 140 -18.55 -33.16 -16.24
N GLU A 141 -17.78 -33.99 -16.96
CA GLU A 141 -16.62 -34.68 -16.39
C GLU A 141 -15.58 -33.69 -15.86
N ARG A 142 -15.27 -32.64 -16.64
CA ARG A 142 -14.35 -31.56 -16.23
C ARG A 142 -14.88 -30.78 -15.04
N PHE A 143 -16.15 -30.42 -15.05
CA PHE A 143 -16.80 -29.69 -13.97
C PHE A 143 -16.76 -30.48 -12.66
N SER A 144 -17.04 -31.79 -12.75
CA SER A 144 -16.94 -32.70 -11.60
C SER A 144 -15.50 -32.88 -11.12
N ALA A 145 -14.57 -33.10 -12.04
CA ALA A 145 -13.15 -33.33 -11.71
C ALA A 145 -12.52 -32.11 -11.02
N LYS A 146 -13.00 -30.89 -11.35
CA LYS A 146 -12.58 -29.64 -10.69
C LYS A 146 -13.32 -29.34 -9.38
N GLY A 147 -14.28 -30.17 -8.97
CA GLY A 147 -15.04 -29.97 -7.74
C GLY A 147 -15.99 -28.77 -7.78
N PHE A 148 -16.38 -28.31 -8.96
CA PHE A 148 -17.19 -27.09 -9.13
C PHE A 148 -18.63 -27.20 -8.65
N TYR A 149 -19.11 -28.41 -8.34
CA TYR A 149 -20.45 -28.59 -7.74
C TYR A 149 -20.55 -27.98 -6.33
N ASP A 150 -19.45 -27.99 -5.58
CA ASP A 150 -19.42 -27.50 -4.20
C ASP A 150 -18.79 -26.09 -4.07
N ILE A 151 -18.31 -25.50 -5.17
CA ILE A 151 -17.53 -24.26 -5.13
C ILE A 151 -18.31 -23.08 -4.58
N GLU A 152 -19.62 -22.98 -4.88
CA GLU A 152 -20.49 -21.92 -4.34
C GLU A 152 -20.56 -21.99 -2.80
N ALA A 153 -20.74 -23.20 -2.26
CA ALA A 153 -20.75 -23.42 -0.82
C ALA A 153 -19.39 -23.10 -0.18
N GLN A 154 -18.28 -23.45 -0.85
CA GLN A 154 -16.94 -23.13 -0.38
C GLN A 154 -16.68 -21.63 -0.38
N VAL A 155 -17.14 -20.90 -1.40
CA VAL A 155 -17.08 -19.43 -1.47
C VAL A 155 -17.89 -18.82 -0.33
N GLU A 156 -19.12 -19.32 -0.07
CA GLU A 156 -19.94 -18.84 1.06
C GLU A 156 -19.24 -19.04 2.40
N VAL A 157 -18.62 -20.21 2.63
CA VAL A 157 -17.83 -20.48 3.83
C VAL A 157 -16.69 -19.47 3.95
N SER A 158 -16.00 -19.17 2.85
CA SER A 158 -14.93 -18.17 2.85
C SER A 158 -15.46 -16.77 3.15
N LEU A 159 -16.59 -16.35 2.58
CA LEU A 159 -17.23 -15.06 2.87
C LEU A 159 -17.55 -14.92 4.38
N ARG A 160 -18.07 -15.97 5.02
CA ARG A 160 -18.30 -16.01 6.47
C ARG A 160 -17.00 -15.96 7.26
N GLN A 161 -16.01 -16.74 6.85
CA GLN A 161 -14.70 -16.79 7.52
C GLN A 161 -13.94 -15.46 7.46
N PHE A 162 -14.08 -14.69 6.40
CA PHE A 162 -13.49 -13.36 6.26
C PHE A 162 -14.39 -12.23 6.81
N GLY A 163 -15.49 -12.57 7.47
CA GLY A 163 -16.36 -11.59 8.14
C GLY A 163 -17.21 -10.74 7.19
N LEU A 164 -17.42 -11.20 5.96
CA LEU A 164 -18.26 -10.51 4.96
C LEU A 164 -19.75 -10.85 5.13
N LEU A 165 -20.05 -11.93 5.80
CA LEU A 165 -21.40 -12.37 6.13
C LEU A 165 -21.51 -12.61 7.64
N SER A 166 -22.58 -12.09 8.25
CA SER A 166 -22.91 -12.28 9.67
C SER A 166 -24.30 -12.87 9.84
N GLY A 167 -24.48 -13.68 10.88
CA GLY A 167 -25.77 -14.26 11.24
C GLY A 167 -26.44 -15.04 10.11
N GLU A 168 -27.74 -14.79 9.89
CA GLU A 168 -28.57 -15.46 8.89
C GLU A 168 -28.53 -14.81 7.49
N GLN A 169 -27.62 -13.85 7.24
CA GLN A 169 -27.50 -13.22 5.94
C GLN A 169 -27.24 -14.25 4.83
N GLN A 170 -28.05 -14.16 3.76
CA GLN A 170 -27.89 -15.03 2.58
C GLN A 170 -26.79 -14.49 1.66
N ALA A 171 -25.79 -15.31 1.44
CA ALA A 171 -24.66 -14.96 0.56
C ALA A 171 -25.09 -14.69 -0.89
N SER A 172 -26.20 -15.31 -1.32
CA SER A 172 -26.77 -15.17 -2.67
C SER A 172 -27.32 -13.78 -2.98
N GLU A 173 -27.64 -12.98 -1.96
CA GLU A 173 -28.23 -11.64 -2.13
C GLU A 173 -27.19 -10.51 -1.99
N LEU A 174 -26.00 -10.82 -1.50
CA LEU A 174 -24.94 -9.83 -1.22
C LEU A 174 -24.45 -9.18 -2.52
N ARG A 175 -24.50 -7.83 -2.59
CA ARG A 175 -24.08 -7.04 -3.75
C ARG A 175 -22.77 -6.33 -3.48
N LEU A 176 -21.93 -6.20 -4.52
CA LEU A 176 -20.66 -5.46 -4.43
C LEU A 176 -20.86 -3.98 -4.05
N GLY A 177 -21.96 -3.35 -4.48
CA GLY A 177 -22.26 -1.95 -4.16
C GLY A 177 -22.51 -1.69 -2.68
N GLU A 178 -22.99 -2.68 -1.94
CA GLU A 178 -23.30 -2.60 -0.51
C GLU A 178 -22.06 -2.72 0.38
N LEU A 179 -20.95 -3.19 -0.20
CA LEU A 179 -19.71 -3.42 0.51
C LEU A 179 -18.85 -2.15 0.62
N SER A 180 -18.23 -1.96 1.78
CA SER A 180 -17.20 -0.96 1.98
C SER A 180 -15.97 -1.24 1.11
N GLY A 181 -15.09 -0.26 0.92
CA GLY A 181 -13.84 -0.43 0.16
C GLY A 181 -12.98 -1.58 0.67
N GLY A 182 -12.86 -1.73 1.99
CA GLY A 182 -12.14 -2.84 2.61
C GLY A 182 -12.78 -4.19 2.37
N GLN A 183 -14.12 -4.28 2.45
CA GLN A 183 -14.85 -5.50 2.18
C GLN A 183 -14.74 -5.93 0.70
N LYS A 184 -14.75 -4.99 -0.24
CA LYS A 184 -14.48 -5.27 -1.66
C LYS A 184 -13.10 -5.87 -1.86
N ARG A 185 -12.10 -5.41 -1.11
CA ARG A 185 -10.74 -5.98 -1.16
C ARG A 185 -10.71 -7.43 -0.67
N LEU A 186 -11.46 -7.75 0.38
CA LEU A 186 -11.61 -9.13 0.85
C LEU A 186 -12.26 -10.03 -0.21
N VAL A 187 -13.26 -9.53 -0.94
CA VAL A 187 -13.87 -10.26 -2.06
C VAL A 187 -12.83 -10.59 -3.14
N GLU A 188 -11.94 -9.63 -3.47
CA GLU A 188 -10.83 -9.87 -4.42
C GLU A 188 -9.87 -10.98 -3.94
N VAL A 189 -9.54 -10.97 -2.64
CA VAL A 189 -8.68 -12.02 -2.07
C VAL A 189 -9.37 -13.38 -2.10
N ILE A 190 -10.66 -13.45 -1.74
CA ILE A 190 -11.45 -14.69 -1.81
C ILE A 190 -11.53 -15.21 -3.25
N LYS A 191 -11.70 -14.32 -4.23
CA LYS A 191 -11.66 -14.67 -5.66
C LYS A 191 -10.33 -15.35 -6.02
N VAL A 192 -9.21 -14.79 -5.57
CA VAL A 192 -7.88 -15.39 -5.82
C VAL A 192 -7.74 -16.73 -5.12
N ILE A 193 -8.18 -16.86 -3.87
CA ILE A 193 -8.13 -18.13 -3.11
C ILE A 193 -8.86 -19.28 -3.84
N HIS A 194 -9.98 -18.98 -4.50
CA HIS A 194 -10.77 -19.98 -5.22
C HIS A 194 -10.41 -20.14 -6.70
N ALA A 195 -9.53 -19.28 -7.22
CA ALA A 195 -9.15 -19.33 -8.63
C ALA A 195 -8.27 -20.52 -8.99
N ASP A 196 -7.54 -21.10 -8.03
CA ASP A 196 -6.55 -22.20 -8.25
C ASP A 196 -5.65 -21.89 -9.47
N ALA A 197 -5.13 -20.67 -9.51
CA ALA A 197 -4.37 -20.15 -10.63
C ALA A 197 -2.89 -20.57 -10.55
N ASP A 198 -2.18 -20.56 -11.69
CA ASP A 198 -0.73 -20.80 -11.69
C ASP A 198 0.02 -19.63 -11.04
N LEU A 199 -0.44 -18.40 -11.29
CA LEU A 199 0.14 -17.15 -10.80
C LEU A 199 -0.94 -16.17 -10.33
N ALA A 200 -0.83 -15.72 -9.09
CA ALA A 200 -1.67 -14.68 -8.51
C ALA A 200 -0.91 -13.34 -8.40
N LEU A 201 -1.52 -12.27 -8.89
CA LEU A 201 -1.05 -10.89 -8.71
C LEU A 201 -1.90 -10.22 -7.64
N LEU A 202 -1.29 -9.86 -6.50
CA LEU A 202 -1.97 -9.33 -5.33
C LEU A 202 -1.45 -7.92 -5.01
N ASP A 203 -2.31 -6.90 -5.08
CA ASP A 203 -1.95 -5.51 -4.75
C ASP A 203 -2.50 -5.13 -3.38
N GLU A 204 -1.61 -4.99 -2.39
CA GLU A 204 -1.91 -4.66 -0.99
C GLU A 204 -3.05 -5.52 -0.39
N PRO A 205 -2.95 -6.87 -0.44
CA PRO A 205 -4.07 -7.74 -0.11
C PRO A 205 -4.51 -7.67 1.35
N THR A 206 -3.61 -7.32 2.27
CA THR A 206 -3.88 -7.30 3.72
C THR A 206 -4.42 -5.96 4.22
N ASN A 207 -4.49 -4.93 3.38
CA ASN A 207 -5.10 -3.66 3.75
C ASN A 207 -6.56 -3.85 4.13
N HIS A 208 -6.97 -3.27 5.26
CA HIS A 208 -8.30 -3.36 5.85
C HIS A 208 -8.71 -4.75 6.38
N MET A 209 -7.79 -5.74 6.42
CA MET A 209 -8.04 -7.00 7.10
C MET A 209 -7.88 -6.82 8.61
N ASP A 210 -8.81 -7.38 9.39
CA ASP A 210 -8.56 -7.57 10.81
C ASP A 210 -7.54 -8.70 11.05
N MET A 211 -7.11 -8.85 12.29
CA MET A 211 -6.08 -9.82 12.64
C MET A 211 -6.48 -11.26 12.30
N GLU A 212 -7.77 -11.60 12.41
CA GLU A 212 -8.25 -12.95 12.11
C GLU A 212 -8.23 -13.22 10.61
N ALA A 213 -8.77 -12.31 9.79
CA ALA A 213 -8.74 -12.39 8.33
C ALA A 213 -7.29 -12.40 7.80
N LYS A 214 -6.42 -11.58 8.36
CA LYS A 214 -5.00 -11.55 8.03
C LYS A 214 -4.31 -12.88 8.33
N ASN A 215 -4.53 -13.46 9.51
CA ASN A 215 -3.95 -14.76 9.87
C ASN A 215 -4.44 -15.88 8.94
N ARG A 216 -5.70 -15.85 8.50
CA ARG A 216 -6.26 -16.79 7.52
C ARG A 216 -5.57 -16.64 6.16
N PHE A 217 -5.43 -15.40 5.68
CA PHE A 217 -4.71 -15.10 4.45
C PHE A 217 -3.26 -15.59 4.49
N LEU A 218 -2.52 -15.29 5.56
CA LEU A 218 -1.14 -15.75 5.75
C LEU A 218 -1.03 -17.27 5.79
N SER A 219 -1.99 -17.94 6.44
CA SER A 219 -2.05 -19.40 6.51
C SER A 219 -2.30 -20.02 5.12
N TRP A 220 -3.25 -19.44 4.35
CA TRP A 220 -3.49 -19.85 2.96
C TRP A 220 -2.26 -19.61 2.08
N MET A 221 -1.64 -18.43 2.15
CA MET A 221 -0.45 -18.09 1.39
C MET A 221 0.69 -19.11 1.62
N LYS A 222 0.86 -19.56 2.87
CA LYS A 222 1.88 -20.54 3.24
C LYS A 222 1.59 -21.94 2.70
N GLN A 223 0.30 -22.32 2.63
CA GLN A 223 -0.12 -23.66 2.21
C GLN A 223 -0.33 -23.79 0.70
N SER A 224 -0.66 -22.68 0.04
CA SER A 224 -0.93 -22.64 -1.39
C SER A 224 0.30 -23.04 -2.21
N ARG A 225 0.06 -23.76 -3.32
CA ARG A 225 1.07 -24.11 -4.34
C ARG A 225 1.18 -23.09 -5.45
N GLU A 226 0.29 -22.15 -5.51
CA GLU A 226 0.27 -21.06 -6.50
C GLU A 226 1.52 -20.20 -6.37
N ALA A 227 2.04 -19.73 -7.50
CA ALA A 227 3.01 -18.65 -7.46
C ALA A 227 2.29 -17.33 -7.14
N MET A 228 2.94 -16.46 -6.38
CA MET A 228 2.34 -15.18 -6.00
C MET A 228 3.33 -14.04 -6.21
N LEU A 229 2.87 -12.98 -6.84
CA LEU A 229 3.56 -11.70 -6.89
C LEU A 229 2.72 -10.69 -6.11
N ILE A 230 3.27 -10.17 -5.01
CA ILE A 230 2.51 -9.42 -4.01
C ILE A 230 3.12 -8.04 -3.82
N VAL A 231 2.41 -6.99 -4.16
CA VAL A 231 2.76 -5.63 -3.71
C VAL A 231 2.27 -5.47 -2.29
N THR A 232 3.16 -5.17 -1.35
CA THR A 232 2.75 -4.97 0.04
C THR A 232 3.78 -4.20 0.86
N HIS A 233 3.28 -3.54 1.90
CA HIS A 233 4.06 -2.93 2.98
C HIS A 233 3.86 -3.67 4.32
N ASP A 234 3.09 -4.75 4.31
CA ASP A 234 2.82 -5.56 5.49
C ASP A 234 4.00 -6.47 5.82
N ARG A 235 4.64 -6.19 6.96
CA ARG A 235 5.84 -6.91 7.43
C ARG A 235 5.56 -8.40 7.66
N ASP A 236 4.34 -8.80 8.08
CA ASP A 236 3.97 -10.20 8.28
C ASP A 236 3.94 -10.98 6.95
N VAL A 237 3.45 -10.36 5.87
CA VAL A 237 3.52 -10.91 4.52
C VAL A 237 4.96 -11.02 4.05
N LEU A 238 5.76 -9.95 4.25
CA LEU A 238 7.17 -9.91 3.86
C LEU A 238 8.02 -10.97 4.57
N HIS A 239 7.64 -11.39 5.76
CA HIS A 239 8.30 -12.49 6.47
C HIS A 239 8.02 -13.87 5.86
N GLN A 240 6.95 -14.03 5.08
CA GLN A 240 6.55 -15.32 4.51
C GLN A 240 6.94 -15.51 3.03
N VAL A 241 7.46 -14.47 2.39
CA VAL A 241 7.93 -14.59 0.99
C VAL A 241 9.35 -15.14 0.93
N GLY A 242 9.69 -15.75 -0.23
CA GLY A 242 11.03 -16.28 -0.51
C GLY A 242 11.95 -15.29 -1.20
N ARG A 243 11.40 -14.21 -1.77
CA ARG A 243 12.15 -13.17 -2.48
C ARG A 243 11.42 -11.84 -2.43
N ILE A 244 12.19 -10.76 -2.34
CA ILE A 244 11.68 -9.39 -2.32
C ILE A 244 12.33 -8.61 -3.47
N ILE A 245 11.52 -7.95 -4.28
CA ILE A 245 11.94 -7.05 -5.35
C ILE A 245 11.65 -5.62 -4.90
N GLU A 246 12.69 -4.81 -4.77
CA GLU A 246 12.58 -3.39 -4.46
C GLU A 246 12.48 -2.59 -5.76
N LEU A 247 11.37 -1.88 -5.94
CA LEU A 247 11.21 -0.87 -6.99
C LEU A 247 11.66 0.49 -6.45
N ARG A 248 12.79 0.97 -6.96
CA ARG A 248 13.43 2.20 -6.51
C ARG A 248 12.86 3.44 -7.19
N ASP A 249 13.02 4.60 -6.57
CA ASP A 249 12.55 5.90 -7.08
C ASP A 249 13.17 6.29 -8.43
N ASN A 250 14.33 5.72 -8.78
CA ASN A 250 15.00 5.92 -10.06
C ASN A 250 14.44 5.05 -11.20
N GLY A 251 13.38 4.29 -10.94
CA GLY A 251 12.73 3.41 -11.92
C GLY A 251 13.47 2.11 -12.21
N THR A 252 14.35 1.65 -11.31
CA THR A 252 15.05 0.37 -11.41
C THR A 252 14.58 -0.61 -10.35
N THR A 253 14.78 -1.91 -10.58
CA THR A 253 14.52 -2.95 -9.58
C THR A 253 15.79 -3.57 -9.06
N VAL A 254 15.76 -3.97 -7.78
CA VAL A 254 16.79 -4.81 -7.16
C VAL A 254 16.10 -5.99 -6.50
N SER A 255 16.58 -7.19 -6.78
CA SER A 255 16.03 -8.44 -6.25
C SER A 255 16.87 -8.93 -5.08
N TYR A 256 16.22 -9.27 -3.98
CA TYR A 256 16.81 -9.78 -2.75
C TYR A 256 16.23 -11.17 -2.44
N THR A 257 17.09 -12.15 -2.30
CA THR A 257 16.68 -13.52 -1.96
C THR A 257 16.45 -13.65 -0.46
N GLY A 258 15.33 -14.25 -0.08
CA GLY A 258 14.96 -14.52 1.29
C GLY A 258 13.78 -13.66 1.79
N ASN A 259 13.50 -13.76 3.08
CA ASN A 259 12.41 -13.07 3.76
C ASN A 259 12.78 -11.61 4.12
N TYR A 260 11.89 -10.94 4.85
CA TYR A 260 12.06 -9.53 5.25
C TYR A 260 13.36 -9.26 6.01
N GLU A 261 13.75 -10.10 6.97
CA GLU A 261 15.00 -9.91 7.72
C GLU A 261 16.24 -10.01 6.82
N GLN A 262 16.24 -10.98 5.90
CA GLN A 262 17.33 -11.15 4.93
C GLN A 262 17.38 -9.99 3.95
N TYR A 263 16.22 -9.48 3.52
CA TYR A 263 16.11 -8.27 2.71
C TYR A 263 16.76 -7.07 3.41
N LEU A 264 16.42 -6.80 4.69
CA LEU A 264 16.96 -5.67 5.43
C LEU A 264 18.49 -5.73 5.52
N ARG A 265 19.05 -6.91 5.81
CA ARG A 265 20.51 -7.11 5.86
C ARG A 265 21.18 -6.88 4.50
N GLN A 266 20.62 -7.47 3.44
CA GLN A 266 21.16 -7.30 2.08
C GLN A 266 21.00 -5.87 1.59
N ASN A 267 19.86 -5.23 1.86
CA ASN A 267 19.61 -3.83 1.52
C ASN A 267 20.62 -2.90 2.17
N MET A 268 20.95 -3.09 3.45
CA MET A 268 21.99 -2.33 4.14
C MET A 268 23.35 -2.45 3.41
N HIS A 269 23.76 -3.66 3.01
CA HIS A 269 25.02 -3.87 2.27
C HIS A 269 24.98 -3.24 0.88
N THR A 270 23.92 -3.43 0.12
CA THR A 270 23.75 -2.87 -1.21
C THR A 270 23.75 -1.34 -1.16
N THR A 271 23.00 -0.75 -0.23
CA THR A 271 22.95 0.70 -0.03
C THR A 271 24.33 1.28 0.32
N ASN A 272 25.11 0.60 1.17
CA ASN A 272 26.48 1.03 1.47
C ASN A 272 27.40 0.98 0.23
N ALA A 273 27.28 -0.03 -0.62
CA ALA A 273 28.01 -0.13 -1.88
C ALA A 273 27.62 0.99 -2.85
N ASP A 274 26.32 1.23 -3.01
CA ASP A 274 25.77 2.27 -3.88
C ASP A 274 26.17 3.68 -3.40
N MET A 275 26.22 3.93 -2.08
CA MET A 275 26.73 5.18 -1.52
C MET A 275 28.21 5.40 -1.85
N ASN A 276 29.03 4.36 -1.73
CA ASN A 276 30.45 4.43 -2.08
C ASN A 276 30.64 4.74 -3.58
N ASP A 277 29.90 4.05 -4.46
CA ASP A 277 29.95 4.28 -5.90
C ASP A 277 29.53 5.72 -6.26
N PHE A 278 28.45 6.20 -5.62
CA PHE A 278 28.00 7.58 -5.83
C PHE A 278 29.05 8.61 -5.36
N GLU A 279 29.72 8.41 -4.23
CA GLU A 279 30.79 9.30 -3.78
C GLU A 279 32.00 9.27 -4.73
N HIS A 280 32.36 8.10 -5.26
CA HIS A 280 33.40 8.00 -6.27
C HIS A 280 33.04 8.80 -7.54
N LYS A 281 31.80 8.68 -8.01
CA LYS A 281 31.29 9.47 -9.16
C LYS A 281 31.28 10.96 -8.86
N GLN A 282 30.89 11.39 -7.66
CA GLN A 282 30.95 12.80 -7.26
C GLN A 282 32.37 13.36 -7.19
N ARG A 283 33.31 12.58 -6.68
CA ARG A 283 34.74 12.96 -6.72
C ARG A 283 35.24 13.07 -8.17
N ARG A 284 34.82 12.15 -9.05
CA ARG A 284 35.16 12.18 -10.47
C ARG A 284 34.60 13.42 -11.18
N ILE A 285 33.32 13.78 -10.92
CA ILE A 285 32.69 15.01 -11.40
C ILE A 285 33.52 16.25 -10.99
N LYS A 286 33.88 16.34 -9.70
CA LYS A 286 34.70 17.45 -9.20
C LYS A 286 36.06 17.55 -9.93
N THR A 287 36.71 16.40 -10.12
CA THR A 287 37.98 16.32 -10.85
C THR A 287 37.84 16.73 -12.31
N LEU A 288 36.78 16.28 -12.99
CA LEU A 288 36.50 16.62 -14.39
C LEU A 288 36.20 18.11 -14.55
N LYS A 289 35.41 18.71 -13.67
CA LYS A 289 35.15 20.15 -13.65
C LYS A 289 36.46 20.95 -13.56
N GLN A 290 37.36 20.54 -12.68
CA GLN A 290 38.65 21.18 -12.54
C GLN A 290 39.49 21.00 -13.81
N LYS A 291 39.55 19.80 -14.38
CA LYS A 291 40.28 19.54 -15.63
C LYS A 291 39.75 20.36 -16.81
N VAL A 292 38.44 20.51 -16.95
CA VAL A 292 37.82 21.35 -17.98
C VAL A 292 38.31 22.79 -17.85
N LEU A 293 38.32 23.35 -16.64
CA LEU A 293 38.81 24.70 -16.36
C LEU A 293 40.31 24.82 -16.68
N ASP A 294 41.12 23.83 -16.31
CA ASP A 294 42.55 23.82 -16.54
C ASP A 294 42.88 23.73 -18.04
N TYR A 295 42.19 22.87 -18.80
CA TYR A 295 42.35 22.78 -20.24
C TYR A 295 41.94 24.07 -20.96
N GLN A 296 40.90 24.76 -20.51
CA GLN A 296 40.51 26.07 -21.02
C GLN A 296 41.62 27.10 -20.81
N ARG A 297 42.16 27.20 -19.57
CA ARG A 297 43.25 28.12 -19.24
C ARG A 297 44.54 27.83 -20.04
N LEU A 298 44.89 26.53 -20.21
CA LEU A 298 46.05 26.11 -20.96
C LEU A 298 45.89 26.39 -22.46
N LYS A 299 44.71 26.22 -23.02
CA LYS A 299 44.36 26.57 -24.39
C LYS A 299 44.50 28.06 -24.66
N GLU A 300 44.04 28.91 -23.72
CA GLU A 300 44.15 30.38 -23.84
C GLU A 300 45.62 30.88 -23.74
N LYS A 301 46.42 30.22 -22.91
CA LYS A 301 47.83 30.60 -22.72
C LYS A 301 48.77 30.09 -23.84
N SER A 302 48.37 29.09 -24.59
CA SER A 302 49.23 28.48 -25.63
C SER A 302 49.18 29.28 -26.93
N ARG A 303 50.35 29.45 -27.57
CA ARG A 303 50.51 30.06 -28.92
C ARG A 303 50.75 29.01 -30.03
N ASN A 304 50.98 27.76 -29.68
CA ASN A 304 51.22 26.67 -30.61
C ASN A 304 49.87 26.03 -31.06
N PRO A 305 49.55 26.06 -32.38
CA PRO A 305 48.29 25.52 -32.89
C PRO A 305 48.08 24.04 -32.59
N GLY A 306 49.12 23.21 -32.64
CA GLY A 306 49.01 21.77 -32.30
C GLY A 306 48.69 21.52 -30.83
N THR A 307 49.29 22.33 -29.94
CA THR A 307 49.03 22.28 -28.50
C THR A 307 47.59 22.73 -28.17
N ILE A 308 47.12 23.79 -28.83
CA ILE A 308 45.74 24.28 -28.71
C ILE A 308 44.76 23.22 -29.15
N GLN A 309 45.00 22.55 -30.28
CA GLN A 309 44.13 21.49 -30.78
C GLN A 309 44.09 20.27 -29.85
N ASN A 310 45.22 19.91 -29.24
CA ASN A 310 45.27 18.83 -28.25
C ASN A 310 44.45 19.17 -26.97
N PHE A 311 44.62 20.39 -26.42
CA PHE A 311 43.83 20.81 -25.27
C PHE A 311 42.34 20.90 -25.59
N LYS A 312 41.95 21.33 -26.80
CA LYS A 312 40.55 21.33 -27.25
C LYS A 312 39.96 19.92 -27.26
N ARG A 313 40.72 18.92 -27.75
CA ARG A 313 40.28 17.51 -27.74
C ARG A 313 40.10 16.99 -26.33
N LEU A 314 41.07 17.23 -25.42
CA LEU A 314 41.02 16.83 -24.04
C LEU A 314 39.86 17.50 -23.26
N GLU A 315 39.60 18.78 -23.53
CA GLU A 315 38.45 19.50 -23.00
C GLU A 315 37.13 18.88 -23.45
N LEU A 316 36.97 18.56 -24.75
CA LEU A 316 35.77 17.94 -25.29
C LEU A 316 35.51 16.55 -24.68
N THR A 317 36.55 15.73 -24.55
CA THR A 317 36.45 14.41 -23.92
C THR A 317 36.02 14.54 -22.44
N ALA A 318 36.64 15.46 -21.68
CA ALA A 318 36.31 15.70 -20.31
C ALA A 318 34.87 16.25 -20.12
N ARG A 319 34.41 17.09 -21.05
CA ARG A 319 33.03 17.59 -21.06
C ARG A 319 32.01 16.50 -21.38
N ALA A 320 32.31 15.61 -22.33
CA ALA A 320 31.41 14.48 -22.64
C ALA A 320 31.27 13.54 -21.45
N GLU A 321 32.39 13.14 -20.81
CA GLU A 321 32.37 12.33 -19.59
C GLU A 321 31.63 13.06 -18.43
N LEU A 322 31.84 14.37 -18.31
CA LEU A 322 31.17 15.18 -17.29
C LEU A 322 29.65 15.24 -17.52
N ALA A 323 29.20 15.42 -18.75
CA ALA A 323 27.77 15.46 -19.10
C ALA A 323 27.07 14.13 -18.77
N GLU A 324 27.71 13.00 -19.12
CA GLU A 324 27.20 11.68 -18.78
C GLU A 324 27.07 11.48 -17.26
N LEU A 325 28.07 11.92 -16.49
CA LEU A 325 28.04 11.80 -15.02
C LEU A 325 27.11 12.82 -14.34
N GLU A 326 26.85 13.97 -14.94
CA GLU A 326 25.92 14.97 -14.39
C GLU A 326 24.45 14.62 -14.60
N GLU A 327 24.11 13.75 -15.57
CA GLU A 327 22.78 13.18 -15.73
C GLU A 327 22.41 12.18 -14.62
N LEU A 328 23.39 11.70 -13.83
CA LEU A 328 23.14 10.80 -12.73
C LEU A 328 22.31 11.47 -11.65
N GLN A 329 21.11 10.94 -11.43
CA GLN A 329 20.24 11.40 -10.35
C GLN A 329 20.88 11.12 -8.99
N LYS A 330 20.66 12.04 -8.04
CA LYS A 330 21.07 11.83 -6.67
C LYS A 330 20.36 10.58 -6.15
N PRO A 331 21.08 9.56 -5.69
CA PRO A 331 20.44 8.37 -5.18
C PRO A 331 19.60 8.68 -3.93
N SER A 332 18.51 7.95 -3.79
CA SER A 332 17.58 8.01 -2.68
C SER A 332 17.63 6.65 -1.99
N PHE A 333 18.33 6.58 -0.86
CA PHE A 333 18.52 5.33 -0.12
C PHE A 333 17.60 5.28 1.09
N TRP A 334 17.08 4.10 1.35
CA TRP A 334 16.40 3.78 2.60
C TRP A 334 17.05 2.53 3.23
N ILE A 335 17.37 2.63 4.50
CA ILE A 335 17.78 1.54 5.37
C ILE A 335 16.85 1.63 6.58
N ASP A 336 16.32 0.51 7.03
CA ASP A 336 15.50 0.44 8.23
C ASP A 336 16.27 0.90 9.47
N ARG A 337 15.54 1.39 10.46
CA ARG A 337 16.12 1.99 11.68
C ARG A 337 17.02 1.02 12.43
N ASP A 338 16.58 -0.23 12.65
CA ASP A 338 17.34 -1.20 13.42
C ASP A 338 18.69 -1.54 12.75
N SER A 339 18.72 -1.51 11.41
CA SER A 339 19.96 -1.65 10.63
C SER A 339 20.81 -0.38 10.66
N VAL A 340 20.21 0.82 10.70
CA VAL A 340 20.94 2.10 10.84
C VAL A 340 21.64 2.17 12.20
N ASP A 341 20.99 1.72 13.27
CA ASP A 341 21.58 1.70 14.62
C ASP A 341 22.79 0.76 14.73
N GLN A 342 22.94 -0.21 13.82
CA GLN A 342 24.10 -1.10 13.71
C GLN A 342 25.25 -0.51 12.87
N LEU A 343 25.06 0.63 12.20
CA LEU A 343 26.11 1.28 11.43
C LEU A 343 27.15 1.93 12.37
N ASP A 344 28.41 1.87 11.96
CA ASP A 344 29.44 2.69 12.61
C ASP A 344 29.19 4.20 12.35
N THR A 345 29.76 5.05 13.19
CA THR A 345 29.56 6.50 13.17
C THR A 345 29.84 7.13 11.78
N GLU A 346 30.84 6.62 11.07
CA GLU A 346 31.22 7.16 9.76
C GLU A 346 30.17 6.80 8.71
N ARG A 347 29.68 5.55 8.71
CA ARG A 347 28.64 5.08 7.78
C ARG A 347 27.30 5.73 8.08
N ALA A 348 26.94 5.88 9.37
CA ALA A 348 25.72 6.58 9.78
C ALA A 348 25.72 8.05 9.31
N GLN A 349 26.83 8.81 9.49
CA GLN A 349 26.94 10.18 8.98
C GLN A 349 26.89 10.26 7.44
N ARG A 350 27.39 9.23 6.76
CA ARG A 350 27.34 9.11 5.32
C ARG A 350 25.92 8.83 4.84
N TYR A 351 25.24 7.91 5.50
CA TYR A 351 23.83 7.61 5.24
C TYR A 351 22.94 8.84 5.42
N ASP A 352 23.13 9.62 6.50
CA ASP A 352 22.36 10.85 6.72
C ASP A 352 22.47 11.89 5.60
N ARG A 353 23.58 11.91 4.86
CA ARG A 353 23.74 12.79 3.68
C ARG A 353 22.94 12.33 2.45
N TYR A 354 22.76 11.03 2.30
CA TYR A 354 22.21 10.39 1.10
C TYR A 354 20.90 9.67 1.33
N LYS A 355 20.44 9.61 2.60
CA LYS A 355 19.16 8.97 2.89
C LYS A 355 18.03 9.59 2.08
N ALA A 356 17.09 8.77 1.69
CA ALA A 356 15.86 9.21 1.07
C ALA A 356 15.23 10.31 1.92
N ARG A 357 14.73 11.36 1.29
CA ARG A 357 13.90 12.32 2.02
C ARG A 357 12.70 11.57 2.53
N ASN A 358 12.48 11.65 3.83
CA ASN A 358 11.28 11.11 4.44
C ASN A 358 10.43 12.25 5.01
N ILE A 359 9.18 11.92 5.38
CA ILE A 359 8.27 12.87 6.01
C ILE A 359 8.94 13.40 7.28
N ARG A 360 8.84 14.69 7.53
CA ARG A 360 9.33 15.31 8.76
C ARG A 360 8.15 15.55 9.68
N LEU A 361 7.93 14.65 10.62
CA LEU A 361 6.90 14.79 11.63
C LEU A 361 7.48 15.55 12.82
N ALA A 362 6.93 16.71 13.13
CA ALA A 362 7.26 17.47 14.33
C ALA A 362 6.20 17.20 15.39
N THR A 363 6.59 16.62 16.51
CA THR A 363 5.74 16.50 17.71
C THR A 363 6.21 17.49 18.74
N HIS A 364 5.26 18.19 19.37
CA HIS A 364 5.58 19.08 20.48
C HIS A 364 5.73 18.26 21.75
N THR A 365 6.84 18.48 22.46
CA THR A 365 7.06 17.89 23.78
C THR A 365 6.46 18.81 24.82
N VAL A 366 5.47 18.34 25.56
CA VAL A 366 4.94 19.02 26.75
C VAL A 366 5.61 18.36 27.97
N GLU A 367 6.13 19.15 28.90
CA GLU A 367 6.67 18.60 30.17
C GLU A 367 5.55 17.89 30.91
N GLY A 368 5.72 16.57 31.09
CA GLY A 368 4.66 15.67 31.50
C GLY A 368 4.23 15.83 32.95
N SER A 369 2.97 16.14 33.14
CA SER A 369 2.24 15.72 34.32
C SER A 369 1.42 14.49 33.92
N ARG A 370 1.43 13.41 34.71
CA ARG A 370 0.60 12.19 34.48
C ARG A 370 -0.89 12.51 34.68
N ARG A 371 -1.42 13.46 33.92
CA ARG A 371 -2.83 13.87 33.99
C ARG A 371 -3.67 12.85 33.25
N GLN A 372 -4.76 12.43 33.86
CA GLN A 372 -5.80 11.66 33.19
C GLN A 372 -6.51 12.54 32.17
N LEU A 373 -6.51 12.16 30.91
CA LEU A 373 -7.10 12.93 29.80
C LEU A 373 -8.45 12.37 29.37
N LEU A 374 -8.58 11.05 29.33
CA LEU A 374 -9.79 10.35 28.87
C LEU A 374 -10.16 9.26 29.86
N THR A 375 -11.44 9.14 30.16
CA THR A 375 -12.04 8.02 30.92
C THR A 375 -13.19 7.44 30.11
N LEU A 376 -13.17 6.15 29.93
CA LEU A 376 -14.27 5.32 29.47
C LEU A 376 -14.76 4.50 30.68
N ASP A 377 -16.00 4.65 31.09
CA ASP A 377 -16.56 3.90 32.21
C ASP A 377 -17.80 3.13 31.76
N ASN A 378 -17.68 1.81 31.65
CA ASN A 378 -18.73 0.88 31.21
C ASN A 378 -19.48 1.34 29.95
N VAL A 379 -18.74 1.82 28.95
CA VAL A 379 -19.28 2.43 27.73
C VAL A 379 -19.88 1.36 26.84
N VAL A 380 -21.17 1.53 26.50
CA VAL A 380 -21.88 0.79 25.45
C VAL A 380 -22.41 1.80 24.44
N LEU A 381 -22.03 1.66 23.17
CA LEU A 381 -22.56 2.49 22.09
C LEU A 381 -23.56 1.70 21.26
N GLY A 382 -24.53 2.41 20.68
CA GLY A 382 -25.52 1.84 19.78
C GLY A 382 -25.70 2.67 18.51
N ARG A 383 -26.27 2.06 17.49
CA ARG A 383 -26.72 2.73 16.27
C ARG A 383 -28.22 2.51 16.07
N PRO A 384 -28.95 3.52 15.58
CA PRO A 384 -30.35 3.36 15.20
C PRO A 384 -30.49 2.29 14.11
N ALA A 385 -31.28 1.27 14.38
CA ALA A 385 -31.66 0.27 13.39
C ALA A 385 -32.81 0.79 12.51
N ALA A 386 -33.03 0.14 11.37
CA ALA A 386 -34.16 0.46 10.49
C ALA A 386 -35.54 0.29 11.18
N SER A 387 -35.60 -0.49 12.25
CA SER A 387 -36.77 -0.68 13.13
C SER A 387 -37.10 0.53 14.03
N GLY A 388 -36.16 1.48 14.18
CA GLY A 388 -36.22 2.60 15.13
C GLY A 388 -35.75 2.24 16.54
N GLU A 389 -35.33 1.00 16.79
CA GLU A 389 -34.62 0.59 18.01
C GLU A 389 -33.13 0.85 17.86
N VAL A 390 -32.41 1.04 18.97
CA VAL A 390 -30.97 1.26 18.97
C VAL A 390 -30.28 -0.04 19.36
N ASP A 391 -29.59 -0.64 18.41
CA ASP A 391 -28.86 -1.89 18.64
C ASP A 391 -27.49 -1.60 19.29
N PRO A 392 -27.14 -2.28 20.39
CA PRO A 392 -25.83 -2.17 21.01
C PRO A 392 -24.75 -2.78 20.08
N LEU A 393 -23.61 -2.10 19.96
CA LEU A 393 -22.52 -2.52 19.08
C LEU A 393 -21.56 -3.49 19.75
N PHE A 394 -21.27 -3.31 21.03
CA PHE A 394 -20.29 -4.10 21.77
C PHE A 394 -20.59 -4.15 23.27
N PHE A 395 -19.99 -5.13 23.95
CA PHE A 395 -20.05 -5.28 25.41
C PHE A 395 -19.38 -4.10 26.14
N PRO A 396 -19.76 -3.80 27.41
CA PRO A 396 -19.25 -2.64 28.15
C PRO A 396 -17.73 -2.55 28.15
N VAL A 397 -17.22 -1.37 27.79
CA VAL A 397 -15.78 -1.08 27.72
C VAL A 397 -15.41 -0.05 28.78
N SER A 398 -14.36 -0.35 29.57
CA SER A 398 -13.79 0.59 30.54
C SER A 398 -12.28 0.74 30.32
N ALA A 399 -11.83 1.99 30.31
CA ALA A 399 -10.41 2.32 30.18
C ALA A 399 -10.11 3.72 30.68
N GLU A 400 -8.88 3.93 31.13
CA GLU A 400 -8.34 5.25 31.49
C GLU A 400 -7.10 5.53 30.68
N LEU A 401 -6.96 6.76 30.21
CA LEU A 401 -5.81 7.18 29.40
C LEU A 401 -5.19 8.45 29.96
N HIS A 402 -3.91 8.37 30.32
CA HIS A 402 -3.13 9.44 30.91
C HIS A 402 -2.09 9.97 29.91
N GLU A 403 -1.61 11.17 30.14
CA GLU A 403 -0.48 11.75 29.38
C GLU A 403 0.71 10.76 29.37
N GLY A 404 1.34 10.61 28.20
CA GLY A 404 2.45 9.68 27.98
C GLY A 404 2.05 8.21 27.84
N GLN A 405 0.76 7.89 27.84
CA GLN A 405 0.27 6.52 27.64
C GLN A 405 -0.27 6.30 26.24
N CYS A 406 -0.14 5.05 25.79
CA CYS A 406 -0.74 4.56 24.56
C CYS A 406 -1.82 3.53 24.89
N LEU A 407 -3.00 3.66 24.26
CA LEU A 407 -4.10 2.72 24.39
C LEU A 407 -4.50 2.22 23.01
N GLN A 408 -4.46 0.91 22.80
CA GLN A 408 -4.91 0.26 21.58
C GLN A 408 -6.28 -0.38 21.79
N LEU A 409 -7.23 -0.05 20.92
CA LEU A 409 -8.49 -0.76 20.81
C LEU A 409 -8.35 -1.93 19.83
N ARG A 410 -8.65 -3.15 20.30
CA ARG A 410 -8.63 -4.38 19.51
C ARG A 410 -10.03 -4.92 19.31
N GLY A 411 -10.23 -5.73 18.29
CA GLY A 411 -11.49 -6.40 17.98
C GLY A 411 -11.64 -6.64 16.49
N ARG A 412 -12.63 -7.44 16.12
CA ARG A 412 -12.95 -7.77 14.72
C ARG A 412 -13.38 -6.52 13.94
N ASN A 413 -13.32 -6.61 12.60
CA ASN A 413 -13.93 -5.58 11.76
C ASN A 413 -15.44 -5.54 12.01
N GLY A 414 -15.98 -4.31 12.07
CA GLY A 414 -17.40 -4.11 12.44
C GLY A 414 -17.72 -4.12 13.93
N ALA A 415 -16.76 -4.45 14.83
CA ALA A 415 -16.99 -4.45 16.28
C ALA A 415 -17.22 -3.06 16.92
N GLY A 416 -17.28 -1.98 16.15
CA GLY A 416 -17.54 -0.64 16.67
C GLY A 416 -16.31 0.14 17.11
N LYS A 417 -15.07 -0.31 16.80
CA LYS A 417 -13.81 0.39 17.15
C LYS A 417 -13.78 1.84 16.65
N SER A 418 -13.95 2.05 15.34
CA SER A 418 -13.98 3.38 14.74
C SER A 418 -15.16 4.23 15.23
N THR A 419 -16.29 3.58 15.58
CA THR A 419 -17.44 4.24 16.19
C THR A 419 -17.09 4.79 17.57
N LEU A 420 -16.37 4.00 18.39
CA LEU A 420 -15.90 4.44 19.70
C LEU A 420 -14.87 5.59 19.55
N LEU A 421 -13.91 5.47 18.64
CA LEU A 421 -12.97 6.55 18.34
C LEU A 421 -13.72 7.83 17.95
N THR A 422 -14.69 7.73 17.03
CA THR A 422 -15.51 8.87 16.59
C THR A 422 -16.25 9.52 17.76
N LYS A 423 -16.85 8.73 18.63
CA LYS A 423 -17.57 9.27 19.80
C LYS A 423 -16.64 9.96 20.78
N VAL A 424 -15.40 9.50 20.97
CA VAL A 424 -14.41 10.13 21.86
C VAL A 424 -14.03 11.54 21.41
N PHE A 425 -13.83 11.79 20.10
CA PHE A 425 -13.43 13.11 19.62
C PHE A 425 -14.61 14.01 19.18
N SER A 426 -15.81 13.46 19.01
CA SER A 426 -17.02 14.18 18.61
C SER A 426 -18.13 13.98 19.63
N LEU A 427 -17.88 14.30 20.90
CA LEU A 427 -18.82 14.07 22.00
C LEU A 427 -20.23 14.60 21.70
N ASP A 428 -20.32 15.74 21.00
CA ASP A 428 -21.59 16.43 20.68
C ASP A 428 -22.04 16.26 19.21
N GLY A 429 -21.20 15.71 18.33
CA GLY A 429 -21.37 15.81 16.86
C GLY A 429 -21.76 14.55 16.12
N ALA A 430 -21.71 13.37 16.76
CA ALA A 430 -22.05 12.11 16.11
C ALA A 430 -23.55 11.80 16.34
N ALA A 431 -24.42 12.39 15.53
CA ALA A 431 -25.87 12.25 15.63
C ALA A 431 -26.38 10.80 15.48
N ASP A 432 -25.59 9.96 14.78
CA ASP A 432 -25.95 8.57 14.50
C ASP A 432 -25.35 7.56 15.50
N ILE A 433 -24.72 8.04 16.58
CA ILE A 433 -24.09 7.19 17.60
C ILE A 433 -24.65 7.57 18.97
N GLU A 434 -25.41 6.66 19.57
CA GLU A 434 -25.97 6.84 20.90
C GLU A 434 -25.13 6.16 21.98
N LEU A 435 -24.97 6.84 23.12
CA LEU A 435 -24.40 6.25 24.33
C LEU A 435 -25.53 5.55 25.10
N LEU A 436 -25.56 4.23 25.10
CA LEU A 436 -26.61 3.43 25.76
C LEU A 436 -26.31 3.27 27.25
N GLU A 437 -25.05 2.98 27.59
CA GLU A 437 -24.63 2.78 28.99
C GLU A 437 -23.27 3.44 29.24
N GLY A 438 -23.00 3.76 30.48
CA GLY A 438 -21.74 4.29 30.95
C GLY A 438 -21.51 5.77 30.69
N SER A 439 -20.25 6.17 30.72
CA SER A 439 -19.85 7.56 30.44
C SER A 439 -18.52 7.66 29.72
N ILE A 440 -18.40 8.68 28.85
CA ILE A 440 -17.14 9.07 28.19
C ILE A 440 -16.80 10.46 28.71
N THR A 441 -15.68 10.59 29.42
CA THR A 441 -15.23 11.86 29.96
C THR A 441 -13.89 12.24 29.33
N LEU A 442 -13.90 13.28 28.51
CA LEU A 442 -12.71 13.94 27.98
C LEU A 442 -12.57 15.28 28.68
N ARG A 443 -11.38 15.62 29.18
CA ARG A 443 -11.15 16.93 29.80
C ARG A 443 -11.40 18.07 28.79
N PRO A 444 -12.12 19.14 29.15
CA PRO A 444 -12.49 20.21 28.22
C PRO A 444 -11.31 20.97 27.58
N GLU A 445 -10.14 20.93 28.24
CA GLU A 445 -8.94 21.65 27.80
C GLU A 445 -8.10 20.84 26.81
N VAL A 446 -8.44 19.54 26.58
CA VAL A 446 -7.66 18.64 25.75
C VAL A 446 -7.90 18.91 24.27
N ARG A 447 -6.83 19.28 23.57
CA ARG A 447 -6.83 19.38 22.12
C ARG A 447 -6.54 18.02 21.50
N VAL A 448 -7.47 17.56 20.66
CA VAL A 448 -7.42 16.24 20.02
C VAL A 448 -6.93 16.38 18.59
N GLY A 449 -5.88 15.64 18.24
CA GLY A 449 -5.45 15.44 16.87
C GLY A 449 -6.00 14.11 16.35
N VAL A 450 -6.72 14.14 15.22
CA VAL A 450 -7.35 12.94 14.69
C VAL A 450 -6.74 12.57 13.33
N TYR A 451 -6.37 11.30 13.19
CA TYR A 451 -6.09 10.65 11.92
C TYR A 451 -7.33 9.83 11.53
N TYR A 452 -8.08 10.30 10.54
CA TYR A 452 -9.31 9.67 10.11
C TYR A 452 -9.04 8.55 9.11
N GLN A 453 -9.89 7.53 9.10
CA GLN A 453 -9.84 6.51 8.05
C GLN A 453 -10.16 7.10 6.67
N GLU A 454 -11.10 8.06 6.61
CA GLU A 454 -11.45 8.78 5.40
C GLU A 454 -11.31 10.29 5.58
N ILE A 455 -10.89 10.99 4.53
CA ILE A 455 -10.78 12.45 4.54
C ILE A 455 -12.17 13.06 4.39
N GLN A 456 -12.48 14.07 5.19
CA GLN A 456 -13.74 14.80 5.12
C GLN A 456 -13.97 15.40 3.74
N GLU A 457 -15.20 15.28 3.22
CA GLU A 457 -15.56 15.67 1.85
C GLU A 457 -15.27 17.14 1.52
N GLN A 458 -15.37 18.01 2.51
CA GLN A 458 -15.07 19.44 2.35
C GLN A 458 -13.63 19.72 1.91
N TYR A 459 -12.66 18.88 2.31
CA TYR A 459 -11.26 19.03 1.89
C TYR A 459 -11.01 18.34 0.54
N LEU A 460 -11.70 17.23 0.24
CA LEU A 460 -11.51 16.47 -1.00
C LEU A 460 -11.76 17.29 -2.26
N ARG A 461 -12.68 18.26 -2.18
CA ARG A 461 -13.05 19.13 -3.30
C ARG A 461 -12.13 20.33 -3.51
N GLN A 462 -11.08 20.46 -2.70
CA GLN A 462 -10.15 21.58 -2.77
C GLN A 462 -8.78 21.16 -3.32
N PRO A 463 -8.03 22.07 -3.98
CA PRO A 463 -6.61 21.86 -4.23
C PRO A 463 -5.85 21.66 -2.92
N LEU A 464 -4.82 20.82 -2.94
CA LEU A 464 -4.08 20.44 -1.72
C LEU A 464 -3.63 21.64 -0.88
N ALA A 465 -3.05 22.68 -1.51
CA ALA A 465 -2.61 23.86 -0.77
C ALA A 465 -3.77 24.58 -0.05
N GLN A 466 -4.91 24.73 -0.73
CA GLN A 466 -6.11 25.34 -0.16
C GLN A 466 -6.73 24.46 0.93
N ALA A 467 -6.71 23.14 0.76
CA ALA A 467 -7.17 22.20 1.78
C ALA A 467 -6.35 22.33 3.08
N ILE A 468 -5.01 22.51 2.97
CA ILE A 468 -4.14 22.75 4.13
C ILE A 468 -4.47 24.12 4.77
N GLU A 469 -4.62 25.16 3.99
CA GLU A 469 -5.00 26.49 4.51
C GLU A 469 -6.35 26.43 5.24
N ARG A 470 -7.34 25.82 4.61
CA ARG A 470 -8.68 25.66 5.18
C ARG A 470 -8.67 24.89 6.49
N LEU A 471 -7.92 23.78 6.54
CA LEU A 471 -7.73 22.98 7.74
C LEU A 471 -7.21 23.79 8.93
N TYR A 472 -6.20 24.65 8.69
CA TYR A 472 -5.64 25.50 9.75
C TYR A 472 -6.62 26.57 10.20
N ILE A 473 -7.35 27.19 9.26
CA ILE A 473 -8.39 28.19 9.55
C ILE A 473 -9.52 27.55 10.37
N ASP A 474 -10.03 26.39 9.97
CA ASP A 474 -11.10 25.67 10.66
C ASP A 474 -10.72 25.31 12.12
N ARG A 475 -9.42 25.18 12.39
CA ARG A 475 -8.87 24.94 13.74
C ARG A 475 -8.45 26.20 14.50
N GLY A 476 -8.66 27.37 13.92
CA GLY A 476 -8.23 28.65 14.52
C GLY A 476 -6.72 28.80 14.62
N LEU A 477 -5.95 28.08 13.78
CA LEU A 477 -4.49 28.11 13.78
C LEU A 477 -3.95 29.14 12.77
N PRO A 478 -2.85 29.85 13.09
CA PRO A 478 -2.24 30.77 12.15
C PRO A 478 -1.63 30.02 10.96
N ILE A 479 -1.93 30.50 9.77
CA ILE A 479 -1.40 29.95 8.52
C ILE A 479 -0.87 31.09 7.63
N SER A 480 0.24 30.83 6.95
CA SER A 480 0.80 31.71 5.93
C SER A 480 1.22 30.89 4.72
N GLU A 481 1.34 31.51 3.56
CA GLU A 481 1.81 30.82 2.35
C GLU A 481 3.18 30.15 2.55
N THR A 482 4.07 30.81 3.31
CA THR A 482 5.37 30.24 3.66
C THR A 482 5.21 28.96 4.49
N LYS A 483 4.28 28.93 5.44
CA LYS A 483 3.98 27.73 6.25
C LYS A 483 3.42 26.61 5.39
N VAL A 484 2.49 26.92 4.46
CA VAL A 484 1.96 25.93 3.52
C VAL A 484 3.08 25.33 2.66
N ARG A 485 3.96 26.17 2.11
CA ARG A 485 5.13 25.68 1.33
C ARG A 485 6.06 24.81 2.18
N SER A 486 6.31 25.17 3.43
CA SER A 486 7.11 24.34 4.34
C SER A 486 6.45 22.99 4.58
N LEU A 487 5.14 22.96 4.88
CA LEU A 487 4.40 21.71 5.07
C LEU A 487 4.43 20.82 3.81
N LEU A 488 4.17 21.39 2.64
CA LEU A 488 4.26 20.66 1.38
C LEU A 488 5.66 20.04 1.19
N HIS A 489 6.72 20.78 1.48
CA HIS A 489 8.08 20.29 1.39
C HIS A 489 8.40 19.21 2.43
N ASP A 490 8.00 19.42 3.71
CA ASP A 490 8.31 18.52 4.81
C ASP A 490 7.57 17.18 4.69
N TYR A 491 6.37 17.22 4.07
CA TYR A 491 5.56 16.03 3.79
C TYR A 491 5.73 15.49 2.35
N LEU A 492 6.80 15.89 1.67
CA LEU A 492 7.22 15.37 0.35
C LEU A 492 6.18 15.53 -0.77
N PHE A 493 5.40 16.57 -0.73
CA PHE A 493 4.56 16.95 -1.87
C PHE A 493 5.38 17.68 -2.93
N THR A 494 5.04 17.44 -4.19
CA THR A 494 5.66 18.12 -5.33
C THR A 494 4.93 19.42 -5.65
N GLN A 495 5.53 20.25 -6.50
CA GLN A 495 4.86 21.47 -6.98
C GLN A 495 3.59 21.14 -7.79
N ALA A 496 3.59 20.01 -8.51
CA ALA A 496 2.42 19.55 -9.26
C ALA A 496 1.27 19.12 -8.33
N ASP A 497 1.58 18.47 -7.20
CA ASP A 497 0.56 18.05 -6.22
C ASP A 497 -0.15 19.23 -5.57
N ARG A 498 0.54 20.38 -5.45
CA ARG A 498 0.02 21.59 -4.78
C ARG A 498 -1.33 22.04 -5.31
N ASP A 499 -1.46 22.01 -6.64
CA ASP A 499 -2.62 22.57 -7.35
C ASP A 499 -3.63 21.49 -7.75
N GLN A 500 -3.34 20.21 -7.47
CA GLN A 500 -4.26 19.09 -7.69
C GLN A 500 -5.34 19.03 -6.61
N LEU A 501 -6.56 18.63 -7.01
CA LEU A 501 -7.63 18.34 -6.06
C LEU A 501 -7.22 17.20 -5.13
N LEU A 502 -7.49 17.37 -3.83
CA LEU A 502 -7.16 16.34 -2.83
C LEU A 502 -7.81 14.99 -3.13
N ALA A 503 -9.01 14.99 -3.75
CA ALA A 503 -9.67 13.77 -4.21
C ALA A 503 -8.86 12.98 -5.24
N GLN A 504 -8.08 13.67 -6.10
CA GLN A 504 -7.31 13.07 -7.20
C GLN A 504 -5.93 12.55 -6.76
N LEU A 505 -5.51 12.87 -5.54
CA LEU A 505 -4.24 12.41 -5.00
C LEU A 505 -4.27 10.91 -4.70
N SER A 506 -3.09 10.27 -4.79
CA SER A 506 -2.92 8.86 -4.42
C SER A 506 -3.22 8.61 -2.94
N GLY A 507 -3.50 7.35 -2.58
CA GLY A 507 -3.73 6.95 -1.19
C GLY A 507 -2.62 7.39 -0.24
N GLY A 508 -1.35 7.21 -0.62
CA GLY A 508 -0.21 7.67 0.19
C GLY A 508 -0.08 9.20 0.29
N GLN A 509 -0.49 9.95 -0.73
CA GLN A 509 -0.55 11.41 -0.65
C GLN A 509 -1.68 11.87 0.28
N LYS A 510 -2.84 11.23 0.20
CA LYS A 510 -3.96 11.45 1.12
C LYS A 510 -3.59 11.15 2.57
N ALA A 511 -2.87 10.05 2.82
CA ALA A 511 -2.36 9.70 4.14
C ALA A 511 -1.41 10.80 4.69
N ARG A 512 -0.52 11.34 3.86
CA ARG A 512 0.36 12.45 4.26
C ARG A 512 -0.40 13.74 4.60
N PHE A 513 -1.47 14.05 3.88
CA PHE A 513 -2.37 15.15 4.25
C PHE A 513 -3.03 14.90 5.61
N GLN A 514 -3.46 13.68 5.89
CA GLN A 514 -4.01 13.30 7.19
C GLN A 514 -3.00 13.45 8.33
N LEU A 515 -1.72 13.16 8.10
CA LEU A 515 -0.65 13.41 9.08
C LEU A 515 -0.46 14.90 9.35
N ILE A 516 -0.54 15.77 8.31
CA ILE A 516 -0.56 17.23 8.50
C ILE A 516 -1.77 17.62 9.36
N ALA A 517 -2.93 17.06 9.05
CA ALA A 517 -4.16 17.37 9.80
C ALA A 517 -4.04 16.91 11.26
N MET A 518 -3.58 15.71 11.53
CA MET A 518 -3.44 15.17 12.88
C MET A 518 -2.50 16.01 13.75
N LEU A 519 -1.36 16.44 13.18
CA LEU A 519 -0.30 17.14 13.91
C LEU A 519 -0.41 18.68 13.83
N ALA A 520 -1.49 19.22 13.27
CA ALA A 520 -1.71 20.66 13.22
C ALA A 520 -2.06 21.22 14.60
N GLY A 521 -1.16 21.97 15.21
CA GLY A 521 -1.31 22.58 16.55
C GLY A 521 -0.64 21.77 17.68
N ASP A 522 -0.88 22.19 18.93
CA ASP A 522 -0.31 21.55 20.14
C ASP A 522 -1.34 20.55 20.70
N GLN A 523 -1.35 19.35 20.18
CA GLN A 523 -2.27 18.31 20.59
C GLN A 523 -1.80 17.64 21.90
N GLN A 524 -2.73 17.29 22.81
CA GLN A 524 -2.47 16.50 24.01
C GLN A 524 -2.97 15.05 23.85
N LEU A 525 -3.94 14.80 23.00
CA LEU A 525 -4.43 13.47 22.66
C LEU A 525 -4.39 13.27 21.16
N LEU A 526 -3.78 12.18 20.71
CA LEU A 526 -3.87 11.71 19.33
C LEU A 526 -4.82 10.52 19.24
N VAL A 527 -5.73 10.59 18.28
CA VAL A 527 -6.67 9.50 17.97
C VAL A 527 -6.39 9.04 16.56
N LEU A 528 -6.01 7.76 16.40
CA LEU A 528 -5.61 7.22 15.11
C LEU A 528 -6.46 6.00 14.74
N ASP A 529 -7.06 6.03 13.56
CA ASP A 529 -7.79 4.92 12.98
C ASP A 529 -7.04 4.36 11.78
N GLU A 530 -6.40 3.19 11.96
CA GLU A 530 -5.58 2.47 10.98
C GLU A 530 -4.52 3.37 10.28
N PRO A 531 -3.62 4.01 11.04
CA PRO A 531 -2.72 5.03 10.48
C PRO A 531 -1.61 4.47 9.58
N THR A 532 -1.36 3.17 9.61
CA THR A 532 -0.36 2.51 8.77
C THR A 532 -0.87 2.19 7.37
N ASN A 533 -2.19 2.17 7.17
CA ASN A 533 -2.78 1.94 5.86
C ASN A 533 -2.33 3.00 4.84
N HIS A 534 -1.98 2.55 3.64
CA HIS A 534 -1.52 3.39 2.53
C HIS A 534 -0.17 4.13 2.75
N LEU A 535 0.52 3.90 3.86
CA LEU A 535 1.88 4.39 4.07
C LEU A 535 2.90 3.36 3.56
N ASP A 536 4.00 3.84 2.99
CA ASP A 536 5.16 3.00 2.69
C ASP A 536 6.00 2.73 3.95
N LEU A 537 6.83 1.69 3.92
CA LEU A 537 7.66 1.30 5.06
C LEU A 537 8.45 2.47 5.68
N PRO A 538 9.14 3.33 4.89
CA PRO A 538 9.82 4.49 5.44
C PRO A 538 8.89 5.45 6.18
N SER A 539 7.69 5.68 5.65
CA SER A 539 6.71 6.58 6.27
C SER A 539 6.10 6.00 7.55
N ILE A 540 5.91 4.67 7.60
CA ILE A 540 5.48 3.97 8.81
C ILE A 540 6.54 4.14 9.92
N GLU A 541 7.84 3.95 9.60
CA GLU A 541 8.93 4.14 10.57
C GLU A 541 9.01 5.57 11.12
N GLU A 542 8.82 6.58 10.25
CA GLU A 542 8.80 7.97 10.71
C GLU A 542 7.60 8.26 11.59
N LEU A 543 6.43 7.68 11.28
CA LEU A 543 5.25 7.78 12.13
C LEU A 543 5.50 7.13 13.49
N GLU A 544 6.07 5.92 13.52
CA GLU A 544 6.46 5.22 14.75
C GLU A 544 7.39 6.10 15.61
N LEU A 545 8.44 6.69 15.00
CA LEU A 545 9.38 7.57 15.69
C LEU A 545 8.72 8.84 16.23
N ALA A 546 7.84 9.46 15.46
CA ALA A 546 7.15 10.67 15.88
C ALA A 546 6.20 10.39 17.05
N LEU A 547 5.45 9.29 16.98
CA LEU A 547 4.53 8.89 18.04
C LEU A 547 5.26 8.46 19.33
N ALA A 548 6.41 7.78 19.21
CA ALA A 548 7.21 7.42 20.37
C ALA A 548 7.82 8.65 21.11
N ARG A 549 8.02 9.76 20.40
CA ARG A 549 8.47 11.03 20.97
C ARG A 549 7.33 11.92 21.46
N PHE A 550 6.12 11.55 21.15
CA PHE A 550 4.96 12.31 21.56
C PHE A 550 4.71 12.12 23.06
N THR A 551 4.63 13.22 23.79
CA THR A 551 4.49 13.22 25.26
C THR A 551 3.05 13.25 25.73
N GLY A 552 2.10 13.49 24.84
CA GLY A 552 0.66 13.37 25.12
C GLY A 552 0.17 11.93 25.12
N ALA A 553 -1.12 11.75 25.15
CA ALA A 553 -1.75 10.43 25.09
C ALA A 553 -2.05 10.00 23.64
N ILE A 554 -2.03 8.69 23.40
CA ILE A 554 -2.35 8.12 22.09
C ILE A 554 -3.44 7.07 22.28
N LEU A 555 -4.56 7.23 21.56
CA LEU A 555 -5.63 6.24 21.43
C LEU A 555 -5.66 5.78 19.97
N PHE A 556 -5.51 4.49 19.72
CA PHE A 556 -5.44 4.04 18.34
C PHE A 556 -6.06 2.67 18.08
N VAL A 557 -6.45 2.47 16.82
CA VAL A 557 -6.78 1.19 16.22
C VAL A 557 -5.72 0.89 15.17
N SER A 558 -5.12 -0.28 15.21
CA SER A 558 -4.24 -0.78 14.14
C SER A 558 -4.17 -2.30 14.14
N HIS A 559 -4.11 -2.87 12.95
CA HIS A 559 -3.89 -4.29 12.69
C HIS A 559 -2.42 -4.60 12.35
N ASP A 560 -1.54 -3.61 12.41
CA ASP A 560 -0.09 -3.77 12.27
C ASP A 560 0.52 -4.13 13.64
N ALA A 561 0.95 -5.40 13.76
CA ALA A 561 1.53 -5.92 15.00
C ALA A 561 2.88 -5.26 15.33
N TYR A 562 3.68 -4.87 14.32
CA TYR A 562 4.98 -4.19 14.51
C TYR A 562 4.78 -2.77 15.02
N PHE A 563 3.83 -2.04 14.42
CA PHE A 563 3.44 -0.70 14.87
C PHE A 563 2.97 -0.71 16.33
N ALA A 564 2.07 -1.64 16.67
CA ALA A 564 1.60 -1.80 18.05
C ALA A 564 2.73 -2.18 19.00
N LYS A 565 3.59 -3.15 18.64
CA LYS A 565 4.73 -3.56 19.46
C LYS A 565 5.68 -2.40 19.73
N TYR A 566 5.87 -1.51 18.75
CA TYR A 566 6.76 -0.36 18.90
C TYR A 566 6.23 0.67 19.91
N LEU A 567 4.95 0.94 19.91
CA LEU A 567 4.31 1.89 20.83
C LEU A 567 4.06 1.32 22.24
N GLN A 568 4.18 0.01 22.43
CA GLN A 568 3.96 -0.70 23.70
C GLN A 568 2.65 -0.29 24.40
N PRO A 569 1.49 -0.36 23.73
CA PRO A 569 0.25 0.14 24.28
C PRO A 569 -0.32 -0.75 25.38
N GLN A 570 -1.15 -0.17 26.23
CA GLN A 570 -2.19 -0.92 26.92
C GLN A 570 -3.24 -1.35 25.88
N THR A 571 -3.86 -2.51 26.06
CA THR A 571 -4.83 -3.03 25.10
C THR A 571 -6.21 -3.19 25.73
N VAL A 572 -7.23 -2.81 24.99
CA VAL A 572 -8.64 -3.02 25.34
C VAL A 572 -9.30 -3.75 24.18
N ASP A 573 -9.87 -4.91 24.49
CA ASP A 573 -10.59 -5.70 23.51
C ASP A 573 -12.04 -5.25 23.44
N ILE A 574 -12.52 -5.00 22.21
CA ILE A 574 -13.91 -4.67 21.92
C ILE A 574 -14.56 -5.92 21.35
N GLU A 575 -15.45 -6.52 22.15
CA GLU A 575 -16.23 -7.70 21.76
C GLU A 575 -17.58 -7.26 21.23
N PRO A 576 -17.93 -7.57 19.96
CA PRO A 576 -19.23 -7.21 19.42
C PRO A 576 -20.35 -7.93 20.15
N PHE A 577 -21.49 -7.28 20.31
CA PHE A 577 -22.75 -7.98 20.62
C PHE A 577 -23.06 -8.92 19.44
N ALA A 578 -23.36 -10.19 19.74
CA ALA A 578 -23.59 -11.23 18.73
C ALA A 578 -24.91 -11.02 17.98
#